data_adad9435d64a79fa358e4e9cd5bd15e9
#
_entry.id   adad9435d64a79fa358e4e9cd5bd15e9
#
_cell.length_a   1.000
_cell.length_b   1.000
_cell.length_c   1.000
_cell.angle_alpha   90.00
_cell.angle_beta   90.00
_cell.angle_gamma   90.00
#
_symmetry.space_group_name_H-M   'P 1'
#
loop_
_entity.id
_entity.type
_entity.pdbx_description
1 polymer ?
#
loop_
_entity_poly.entity_id
_entity_poly.type
_entity_poly.pdbx_seq_one_letter_code
_entity_poly.pdbx_strand_id
1 'polypeptide(L)'
;IPAFNAFKIPHNIPSDLAAIFDPFGNAVHTALSFDLVGEDVLITGAGPIGIMAAAVARHVGARNVVITDINEYRLDLASKMGATRAVNVSHMVLTDVMNELGMTEGFDVGLEMSGVPSALHDMLDKMN
;
A
#
# COMPACT_ATOMS: atom_id res chain seq x y z
N ILE A 1 24.36 -16.64 -5.87
CA ILE A 1 22.93 -16.98 -5.85
C ILE A 1 22.76 -18.37 -6.44
N PRO A 2 22.00 -19.29 -5.82
CA PRO A 2 21.70 -20.59 -6.42
C PRO A 2 21.02 -20.42 -7.79
N ALA A 3 21.38 -21.27 -8.76
CA ALA A 3 20.91 -21.13 -10.16
C ALA A 3 19.37 -21.23 -10.31
N PHE A 4 18.70 -21.93 -9.40
CA PHE A 4 17.24 -22.03 -9.40
C PHE A 4 16.53 -20.72 -8.98
N ASN A 5 17.25 -19.76 -8.42
CA ASN A 5 16.74 -18.42 -8.10
C ASN A 5 16.99 -17.40 -9.24
N ALA A 6 17.58 -17.85 -10.35
CA ALA A 6 17.84 -17.01 -11.50
C ALA A 6 16.80 -17.26 -12.60
N PHE A 7 16.06 -16.23 -12.96
CA PHE A 7 15.05 -16.28 -14.00
C PHE A 7 15.49 -15.49 -15.21
N LYS A 8 15.36 -16.08 -16.40
CA LYS A 8 15.67 -15.40 -17.66
C LYS A 8 14.55 -14.41 -17.98
N ILE A 9 14.90 -13.14 -18.08
CA ILE A 9 13.97 -12.10 -18.51
C ILE A 9 13.96 -12.03 -20.04
N PRO A 10 12.78 -11.98 -20.70
CA PRO A 10 12.68 -11.78 -22.14
C PRO A 10 13.39 -10.48 -22.58
N HIS A 11 14.07 -10.53 -23.73
CA HIS A 11 14.88 -9.40 -24.22
C HIS A 11 14.07 -8.14 -24.58
N ASN A 12 12.76 -8.25 -24.74
CA ASN A 12 11.85 -7.15 -25.03
C ASN A 12 11.38 -6.40 -23.76
N ILE A 13 11.79 -6.84 -22.57
CA ILE A 13 11.51 -6.15 -21.31
C ILE A 13 12.67 -5.21 -21.01
N PRO A 14 12.43 -3.89 -20.91
CA PRO A 14 13.45 -2.92 -20.51
C PRO A 14 14.03 -3.23 -19.13
N SER A 15 15.32 -2.96 -18.93
CA SER A 15 16.02 -3.29 -17.68
C SER A 15 15.51 -2.51 -16.47
N ASP A 16 15.02 -1.28 -16.68
CA ASP A 16 14.40 -0.46 -15.65
C ASP A 16 13.08 -1.04 -15.15
N LEU A 17 12.26 -1.62 -16.05
CA LEU A 17 11.07 -2.38 -15.65
C LEU A 17 11.44 -3.68 -14.95
N ALA A 18 12.45 -4.39 -15.43
CA ALA A 18 12.91 -5.63 -14.80
C ALA A 18 13.41 -5.39 -13.36
N ALA A 19 14.01 -4.24 -13.11
CA ALA A 19 14.55 -3.87 -11.80
C ALA A 19 13.47 -3.74 -10.70
N ILE A 20 12.21 -3.50 -11.06
CA ILE A 20 11.11 -3.38 -10.09
C ILE A 20 10.32 -4.68 -9.88
N PHE A 21 10.66 -5.77 -10.56
CA PHE A 21 9.90 -7.03 -10.46
C PHE A 21 9.90 -7.61 -9.06
N ASP A 22 11.03 -7.56 -8.35
CA ASP A 22 11.10 -8.04 -6.97
C ASP A 22 10.23 -7.20 -6.01
N PRO A 23 10.40 -5.88 -5.88
CA PRO A 23 9.54 -5.09 -5.01
C PRO A 23 8.07 -5.09 -5.45
N PHE A 24 7.78 -5.19 -6.75
CA PHE A 24 6.41 -5.34 -7.24
C PHE A 24 5.83 -6.71 -6.87
N GLY A 25 6.60 -7.78 -6.99
CA GLY A 25 6.22 -9.12 -6.54
C GLY A 25 5.87 -9.15 -5.05
N ASN A 26 6.66 -8.47 -4.21
CA ASN A 26 6.38 -8.31 -2.78
C ASN A 26 5.06 -7.56 -2.54
N ALA A 27 4.81 -6.46 -3.25
CA ALA A 27 3.57 -5.70 -3.15
C ALA A 27 2.35 -6.54 -3.55
N VAL A 28 2.43 -7.26 -4.67
CA VAL A 28 1.36 -8.16 -5.15
C VAL A 28 1.11 -9.30 -4.17
N HIS A 29 2.17 -9.98 -3.72
CA HIS A 29 2.06 -11.09 -2.77
C HIS A 29 1.39 -10.64 -1.46
N THR A 30 1.84 -9.51 -0.90
CA THR A 30 1.28 -9.01 0.37
C THR A 30 -0.18 -8.58 0.19
N ALA A 31 -0.48 -7.78 -0.83
CA ALA A 31 -1.85 -7.32 -1.07
C ALA A 31 -2.83 -8.47 -1.34
N LEU A 32 -2.43 -9.45 -2.14
CA LEU A 32 -3.30 -10.58 -2.51
C LEU A 32 -3.27 -11.75 -1.50
N SER A 33 -2.61 -11.59 -0.36
CA SER A 33 -2.68 -12.57 0.74
C SER A 33 -4.01 -12.48 1.51
N PHE A 34 -4.80 -11.44 1.25
CA PHE A 34 -6.12 -11.19 1.85
C PHE A 34 -7.16 -10.96 0.74
N ASP A 35 -8.41 -11.21 1.05
CA ASP A 35 -9.51 -10.77 0.18
C ASP A 35 -9.72 -9.27 0.38
N LEU A 36 -9.56 -8.51 -0.69
CA LEU A 36 -9.63 -7.04 -0.65
C LEU A 36 -10.88 -6.48 -1.31
N VAL A 37 -11.68 -7.32 -1.98
CA VAL A 37 -12.84 -6.85 -2.74
C VAL A 37 -13.92 -6.30 -1.80
N GLY A 38 -14.19 -5.01 -1.90
CA GLY A 38 -15.16 -4.31 -1.06
C GLY A 38 -14.64 -3.89 0.32
N GLU A 39 -13.40 -4.24 0.66
CA GLU A 39 -12.79 -3.96 1.97
C GLU A 39 -12.18 -2.55 2.05
N ASP A 40 -12.08 -2.03 3.25
CA ASP A 40 -11.32 -0.82 3.58
C ASP A 40 -9.88 -1.18 3.95
N VAL A 41 -8.94 -0.70 3.16
CA VAL A 41 -7.51 -1.07 3.27
C VAL A 41 -6.71 0.11 3.78
N LEU A 42 -5.94 -0.10 4.85
CA LEU A 42 -4.94 0.85 5.36
C LEU A 42 -3.54 0.36 5.01
N ILE A 43 -2.75 1.20 4.38
CA ILE A 43 -1.34 0.96 4.06
C ILE A 43 -0.50 1.99 4.80
N THR A 44 0.40 1.56 5.67
CA THR A 44 1.35 2.46 6.34
C THR A 44 2.68 2.45 5.60
N GLY A 45 3.13 3.64 5.19
CA GLY A 45 4.35 3.84 4.40
C GLY A 45 4.11 3.91 2.89
N ALA A 46 4.29 5.10 2.32
CA ALA A 46 4.23 5.34 0.88
C ALA A 46 5.61 5.19 0.20
N GLY A 47 6.36 4.16 0.59
CA GLY A 47 7.54 3.72 -0.15
C GLY A 47 7.14 3.03 -1.48
N PRO A 48 8.11 2.61 -2.30
CA PRO A 48 7.82 1.95 -3.59
C PRO A 48 6.87 0.75 -3.45
N ILE A 49 7.06 -0.10 -2.44
CA ILE A 49 6.22 -1.28 -2.21
C ILE A 49 4.81 -0.86 -1.78
N GLY A 50 4.68 0.10 -0.84
CA GLY A 50 3.38 0.59 -0.38
C GLY A 50 2.56 1.24 -1.49
N ILE A 51 3.18 2.07 -2.34
CA ILE A 51 2.52 2.68 -3.50
C ILE A 51 2.05 1.63 -4.51
N MET A 52 2.88 0.62 -4.79
CA MET A 52 2.49 -0.48 -5.68
C MET A 52 1.39 -1.35 -5.06
N ALA A 53 1.43 -1.60 -3.75
CA ALA A 53 0.37 -2.31 -3.04
C ALA A 53 -0.97 -1.53 -3.09
N ALA A 54 -0.93 -0.20 -2.96
CA ALA A 54 -2.11 0.64 -3.12
C ALA A 54 -2.73 0.52 -4.52
N ALA A 55 -1.90 0.53 -5.57
CA ALA A 55 -2.36 0.32 -6.94
C ALA A 55 -2.99 -1.06 -7.13
N VAL A 56 -2.39 -2.11 -6.58
CA VAL A 56 -2.94 -3.49 -6.61
C VAL A 56 -4.26 -3.55 -5.87
N ALA A 57 -4.33 -3.06 -4.62
CA ALA A 57 -5.55 -3.06 -3.81
C ALA A 57 -6.71 -2.33 -4.53
N ARG A 58 -6.42 -1.18 -5.13
CA ARG A 58 -7.40 -0.44 -5.92
C ARG A 58 -7.85 -1.22 -7.16
N HIS A 59 -6.93 -1.87 -7.86
CA HIS A 59 -7.20 -2.63 -9.08
C HIS A 59 -8.11 -3.85 -8.81
N VAL A 60 -7.91 -4.54 -7.70
CA VAL A 60 -8.70 -5.73 -7.35
C VAL A 60 -10.07 -5.42 -6.74
N GLY A 61 -10.36 -4.15 -6.43
CA GLY A 61 -11.70 -3.73 -6.03
C GLY A 61 -11.87 -3.42 -4.55
N ALA A 62 -10.81 -3.05 -3.84
CA ALA A 62 -10.94 -2.49 -2.50
C ALA A 62 -11.88 -1.28 -2.49
N ARG A 63 -12.74 -1.16 -1.48
CA ARG A 63 -13.69 -0.06 -1.32
C ARG A 63 -12.96 1.26 -1.14
N ASN A 64 -12.13 1.34 -0.12
CA ASN A 64 -11.22 2.45 0.10
C ASN A 64 -9.79 1.94 0.27
N VAL A 65 -8.84 2.68 -0.28
CA VAL A 65 -7.40 2.46 -0.10
C VAL A 65 -6.81 3.72 0.50
N VAL A 66 -6.52 3.68 1.79
CA VAL A 66 -5.87 4.77 2.52
C VAL A 66 -4.39 4.44 2.69
N ILE A 67 -3.52 5.34 2.31
CA ILE A 67 -2.07 5.19 2.49
C ILE A 67 -1.50 6.35 3.30
N THR A 68 -0.61 6.06 4.24
CA THR A 68 -0.01 7.05 5.13
C THR A 68 1.49 7.16 4.93
N ASP A 69 2.01 8.37 5.05
CA ASP A 69 3.45 8.68 5.10
C ASP A 69 3.63 10.07 5.73
N ILE A 70 4.88 10.50 5.90
CA ILE A 70 5.25 11.87 6.27
C ILE A 70 5.81 12.66 5.08
N ASN A 71 6.04 12.00 3.94
CA ASN A 71 6.66 12.58 2.74
C ASN A 71 5.60 12.94 1.69
N GLU A 72 5.39 14.23 1.47
CA GLU A 72 4.37 14.76 0.53
C GLU A 72 4.56 14.28 -0.91
N TYR A 73 5.80 14.20 -1.41
CA TYR A 73 6.06 13.73 -2.76
C TYR A 73 5.60 12.29 -2.96
N ARG A 74 5.84 11.41 -1.98
CA ARG A 74 5.40 10.02 -2.01
C ARG A 74 3.88 9.90 -1.93
N LEU A 75 3.25 10.72 -1.11
CA LEU A 75 1.79 10.77 -0.97
C LEU A 75 1.11 11.26 -2.26
N ASP A 76 1.68 12.27 -2.93
CA ASP A 76 1.21 12.72 -4.24
C ASP A 76 1.30 11.59 -5.30
N LEU A 77 2.41 10.84 -5.29
CA LEU A 77 2.56 9.69 -6.18
C LEU A 77 1.56 8.58 -5.85
N ALA A 78 1.32 8.29 -4.57
CA ALA A 78 0.34 7.29 -4.14
C ALA A 78 -1.08 7.67 -4.60
N SER A 79 -1.45 8.95 -4.51
CA SER A 79 -2.73 9.46 -5.01
C SER A 79 -2.87 9.25 -6.52
N LYS A 80 -1.81 9.53 -7.29
CA LYS A 80 -1.78 9.30 -8.75
C LYS A 80 -1.88 7.82 -9.12
N MET A 81 -1.40 6.94 -8.25
CA MET A 81 -1.44 5.49 -8.44
C MET A 81 -2.76 4.84 -7.99
N GLY A 82 -3.72 5.63 -7.48
CA GLY A 82 -5.08 5.18 -7.21
C GLY A 82 -5.47 5.03 -5.75
N ALA A 83 -4.65 5.49 -4.80
CA ALA A 83 -5.08 5.59 -3.42
C ALA A 83 -6.32 6.49 -3.30
N THR A 84 -7.33 6.05 -2.55
CA THR A 84 -8.53 6.85 -2.27
C THR A 84 -8.18 8.08 -1.45
N ARG A 85 -7.28 7.90 -0.47
CA ARG A 85 -6.73 8.99 0.35
C ARG A 85 -5.25 8.71 0.64
N ALA A 86 -4.41 9.70 0.39
CA ALA A 86 -3.02 9.72 0.82
C ALA A 86 -2.90 10.74 1.96
N VAL A 87 -2.40 10.30 3.10
CA VAL A 87 -2.51 11.02 4.37
C VAL A 87 -1.14 11.28 4.96
N ASN A 88 -0.82 12.56 5.17
CA ASN A 88 0.37 12.93 5.96
C ASN A 88 0.02 12.89 7.44
N VAL A 89 0.50 11.87 8.14
CA VAL A 89 0.21 11.65 9.56
C VAL A 89 0.89 12.66 10.51
N SER A 90 1.76 13.53 9.99
CA SER A 90 2.30 14.66 10.75
C SER A 90 1.28 15.79 10.90
N HIS A 91 0.24 15.83 10.07
CA HIS A 91 -0.72 16.94 9.98
C HIS A 91 -2.18 16.50 10.11
N MET A 92 -2.48 15.23 9.91
CA MET A 92 -3.85 14.72 9.89
C MET A 92 -3.96 13.43 10.70
N VAL A 93 -5.03 13.28 11.43
CA VAL A 93 -5.33 12.08 12.22
C VAL A 93 -6.17 11.12 11.39
N LEU A 94 -5.85 9.84 11.41
CA LEU A 94 -6.58 8.80 10.64
C LEU A 94 -8.07 8.74 10.98
N THR A 95 -8.45 9.04 12.22
CA THR A 95 -9.87 9.07 12.62
C THR A 95 -10.69 10.09 11.82
N ASP A 96 -10.10 11.24 11.48
CA ASP A 96 -10.79 12.25 10.66
C ASP A 96 -11.00 11.73 9.23
N VAL A 97 -9.99 11.05 8.69
CA VAL A 97 -10.08 10.41 7.36
C VAL A 97 -11.16 9.31 7.33
N MET A 98 -11.24 8.49 8.37
CA MET A 98 -12.28 7.46 8.52
C MET A 98 -13.66 8.10 8.52
N ASN A 99 -13.84 9.18 9.29
CA ASN A 99 -15.11 9.93 9.33
C ASN A 99 -15.48 10.52 7.96
N GLU A 100 -14.53 11.12 7.25
CA GLU A 100 -14.73 11.66 5.89
C GLU A 100 -15.13 10.56 4.89
N LEU A 101 -14.62 9.35 5.04
CA LEU A 101 -14.95 8.20 4.19
C LEU A 101 -16.20 7.44 4.65
N GLY A 102 -16.83 7.88 5.75
CA GLY A 102 -18.03 7.25 6.29
C GLY A 102 -17.80 5.87 6.91
N MET A 103 -16.58 5.59 7.35
CA MET A 103 -16.25 4.36 8.06
C MET A 103 -16.84 4.40 9.48
N THR A 104 -17.66 3.41 9.83
CA THR A 104 -18.27 3.28 11.17
C THR A 104 -17.54 2.28 12.05
N GLU A 105 -16.76 1.42 11.45
CA GLU A 105 -15.87 0.43 12.07
C GLU A 105 -14.42 0.82 11.80
N GLY A 106 -13.49 -0.09 11.90
CA GLY A 106 -12.10 0.15 11.54
C GLY A 106 -11.81 -0.17 10.07
N PHE A 107 -10.54 -0.26 9.75
CA PHE A 107 -10.08 -0.83 8.48
C PHE A 107 -10.15 -2.36 8.57
N ASP A 108 -10.52 -2.99 7.46
CA ASP A 108 -10.66 -4.46 7.37
C ASP A 108 -9.31 -5.13 7.15
N VAL A 109 -8.43 -4.48 6.37
CA VAL A 109 -7.09 -5.00 6.07
C VAL A 109 -6.03 -3.93 6.29
N GLY A 110 -5.00 -4.27 7.06
CA GLY A 110 -3.82 -3.43 7.30
C GLY A 110 -2.56 -4.00 6.64
N LEU A 111 -1.86 -3.19 5.86
CA LEU A 111 -0.59 -3.55 5.23
C LEU A 111 0.52 -2.64 5.76
N GLU A 112 1.33 -3.16 6.69
CA GLU A 112 2.44 -2.40 7.27
C GLU A 112 3.65 -2.43 6.33
N MET A 113 4.03 -1.27 5.79
CA MET A 113 5.09 -1.12 4.77
C MET A 113 6.09 -0.01 5.12
N SER A 114 5.98 0.58 6.31
CA SER A 114 6.86 1.66 6.77
C SER A 114 8.10 1.16 7.50
N GLY A 115 7.98 0.01 8.18
CA GLY A 115 8.99 -0.50 9.11
C GLY A 115 9.11 0.34 10.39
N VAL A 116 8.15 1.22 10.68
CA VAL A 116 8.16 2.11 11.85
C VAL A 116 7.22 1.59 12.92
N PRO A 117 7.69 1.27 14.13
CA PRO A 117 6.86 0.67 15.18
C PRO A 117 5.62 1.50 15.56
N SER A 118 5.73 2.85 15.59
CA SER A 118 4.58 3.70 15.87
C SER A 118 3.51 3.61 14.78
N ALA A 119 3.90 3.51 13.51
CA ALA A 119 2.96 3.37 12.40
C ALA A 119 2.19 2.04 12.48
N LEU A 120 2.86 0.95 12.90
CA LEU A 120 2.20 -0.33 13.16
C LEU A 120 1.18 -0.21 14.31
N HIS A 121 1.55 0.43 15.43
CA HIS A 121 0.62 0.61 16.55
C HIS A 121 -0.59 1.46 16.15
N ASP A 122 -0.36 2.58 15.47
CA ASP A 122 -1.44 3.45 14.97
C ASP A 122 -2.36 2.69 13.99
N MET A 123 -1.80 1.80 13.17
CA MET A 123 -2.58 0.94 12.28
C MET A 123 -3.45 -0.02 13.10
N LEU A 124 -2.87 -0.76 14.04
CA LEU A 124 -3.60 -1.73 14.87
C LEU A 124 -4.75 -1.08 15.65
N ASP A 125 -4.57 0.14 16.13
CA ASP A 125 -5.60 0.91 16.82
C ASP A 125 -6.77 1.35 15.91
N LYS A 126 -6.64 1.21 14.60
CA LYS A 126 -7.63 1.61 13.58
C LYS A 126 -8.22 0.42 12.81
N MET A 127 -7.80 -0.79 13.15
CA MET A 127 -8.40 -2.00 12.57
C MET A 127 -9.78 -2.30 13.16
N ASN A 128 -10.59 -2.98 12.35
CA ASN A 128 -11.90 -3.49 12.73
C ASN A 128 -11.80 -4.69 13.70
#